data_3c990d2abb337bbe22aaa97e9cca96f0
#
_entry.id   3c990d2abb337bbe22aaa97e9cca96f0
#
_cell.length_a   1.000
_cell.length_b   1.000
_cell.length_c   1.000
_cell.angle_alpha   90.00
_cell.angle_beta   90.00
_cell.angle_gamma   90.00
#
_symmetry.space_group_name_H-M   'P 1'
#
loop_
_entity.id
_entity.type
_entity.pdbx_description
1 polymer ?
#
loop_
_entity_poly.entity_id
_entity_poly.type
_entity_poly.pdbx_seq_one_letter_code
_entity_poly.pdbx_strand_id
1 'polypeptide(L)'
;DRFFQAAGIMLLEGYGLTETGPVLSVRKQQHPVIGTVGPLLEDIEHRVVDQNGVLLPPGKKGTLYVKSPQIMEGYYKRPDLTEQVLNDGWLNTGDIAVFTVNGEFRILGRSKETIVLLGGENIEPVPIEDKLNASEAILQSMVVGQDQKFLAALIVPDMNKLEEYAIKMGINYVQNEELLSNPEIEEYVHDEIQSLVNTRNGFKHFECIYRFTLLSSQFEVGRELTHTMKIRREKVSQLYHREILKLFI
;
A
#
# COMPACT_ATOMS: atom_id res chain seq x y z
N ASP A 1 -15.68 -1.02 0.93
CA ASP A 1 -16.74 -0.01 1.02
C ASP A 1 -17.99 -0.36 0.20
N ARG A 2 -17.88 -0.44 -1.16
CA ARG A 2 -19.03 -0.63 -2.07
C ARG A 2 -19.87 -1.84 -1.75
N PHE A 3 -19.27 -2.97 -1.37
CA PHE A 3 -19.97 -4.19 -0.98
C PHE A 3 -20.86 -3.96 0.25
N PHE A 4 -20.33 -3.37 1.31
CA PHE A 4 -21.07 -3.08 2.53
C PHE A 4 -22.18 -2.06 2.29
N GLN A 5 -21.93 -1.03 1.47
CA GLN A 5 -22.97 -0.07 1.07
C GLN A 5 -24.10 -0.74 0.29
N ALA A 6 -23.79 -1.65 -0.64
CA ALA A 6 -24.78 -2.43 -1.37
C ALA A 6 -25.60 -3.33 -0.45
N ALA A 7 -25.02 -3.81 0.65
CA ALA A 7 -25.70 -4.58 1.70
C ALA A 7 -26.44 -3.69 2.73
N GLY A 8 -26.50 -2.37 2.53
CA GLY A 8 -27.15 -1.43 3.45
C GLY A 8 -26.33 -1.14 4.73
N ILE A 9 -25.07 -1.54 4.78
CA ILE A 9 -24.19 -1.32 5.92
C ILE A 9 -23.29 -0.10 5.64
N MET A 10 -23.39 0.92 6.49
CA MET A 10 -22.52 2.09 6.39
C MET A 10 -21.16 1.80 7.05
N LEU A 11 -20.09 1.80 6.26
CA LEU A 11 -18.73 1.71 6.74
C LEU A 11 -18.10 3.09 6.75
N LEU A 12 -17.68 3.56 7.93
CA LEU A 12 -16.96 4.83 8.11
C LEU A 12 -15.50 4.50 8.40
N GLU A 13 -14.63 4.92 7.50
CA GLU A 13 -13.19 4.84 7.72
C GLU A 13 -12.70 6.05 8.51
N GLY A 14 -11.76 5.81 9.40
CA GLY A 14 -11.03 6.83 10.14
C GLY A 14 -9.53 6.62 10.03
N TYR A 15 -8.77 7.67 10.34
CA TYR A 15 -7.32 7.65 10.36
C TYR A 15 -6.81 8.28 11.65
N GLY A 16 -5.73 7.73 12.15
CA GLY A 16 -5.00 8.25 13.28
C GLY A 16 -3.86 7.33 13.69
N LEU A 17 -3.10 7.78 14.67
CA LEU A 17 -1.91 7.12 15.18
C LEU A 17 -2.02 7.04 16.70
N THR A 18 -1.30 6.12 17.33
CA THR A 18 -1.17 6.08 18.79
C THR A 18 -0.64 7.41 19.34
N GLU A 19 0.30 8.01 18.62
CA GLU A 19 0.92 9.29 18.89
C GLU A 19 -0.05 10.50 18.81
N THR A 20 -1.27 10.28 18.31
CA THR A 20 -2.26 11.35 18.06
C THR A 20 -3.57 11.16 18.82
N GLY A 21 -3.64 10.28 19.82
CA GLY A 21 -4.66 10.12 20.82
C GLY A 21 -6.08 9.65 20.46
N PRO A 22 -6.35 8.63 19.64
CA PRO A 22 -5.71 8.06 18.45
C PRO A 22 -6.32 8.52 17.12
N VAL A 23 -7.39 9.36 17.12
CA VAL A 23 -8.17 9.71 15.92
C VAL A 23 -7.83 11.10 15.43
N LEU A 24 -7.42 11.22 14.17
CA LEU A 24 -7.18 12.49 13.47
C LEU A 24 -8.31 12.84 12.50
N SER A 25 -8.85 11.86 11.81
CA SER A 25 -9.93 12.08 10.85
C SER A 25 -10.91 10.92 10.86
N VAL A 26 -12.13 11.21 10.43
CA VAL A 26 -13.17 10.20 10.22
C VAL A 26 -14.08 10.64 9.08
N ARG A 27 -14.50 9.68 8.27
CA ARG A 27 -15.41 9.91 7.14
C ARG A 27 -16.77 10.36 7.66
N LYS A 28 -17.35 11.39 7.03
CA LYS A 28 -18.66 11.92 7.41
C LYS A 28 -19.76 10.95 7.06
N GLN A 29 -20.67 10.71 8.01
CA GLN A 29 -21.80 9.81 7.80
C GLN A 29 -22.75 10.27 6.71
N GLN A 30 -23.03 11.57 6.64
CA GLN A 30 -24.02 12.15 5.71
C GLN A 30 -23.53 12.15 4.25
N HIS A 31 -22.24 12.30 4.03
CA HIS A 31 -21.62 12.37 2.69
C HIS A 31 -20.28 11.62 2.69
N PRO A 32 -20.30 10.27 2.77
CA PRO A 32 -19.07 9.50 2.80
C PRO A 32 -18.36 9.53 1.43
N VAL A 33 -17.16 10.07 1.38
CA VAL A 33 -16.33 10.05 0.16
C VAL A 33 -15.48 8.79 0.15
N ILE A 34 -15.84 7.86 -0.72
CA ILE A 34 -15.15 6.57 -0.84
C ILE A 34 -13.69 6.78 -1.25
N GLY A 35 -12.77 6.02 -0.62
CA GLY A 35 -11.33 6.12 -0.86
C GLY A 35 -10.65 7.28 -0.12
N THR A 36 -11.36 7.95 0.80
CA THR A 36 -10.80 8.90 1.76
C THR A 36 -10.99 8.39 3.19
N VAL A 37 -10.24 8.95 4.12
CA VAL A 37 -10.43 8.75 5.57
C VAL A 37 -11.24 9.89 6.21
N GLY A 38 -11.84 10.75 5.39
CA GLY A 38 -12.62 11.90 5.82
C GLY A 38 -11.80 13.16 6.07
N PRO A 39 -12.45 14.25 6.51
CA PRO A 39 -11.79 15.47 6.94
C PRO A 39 -11.12 15.26 8.30
N LEU A 40 -10.15 16.10 8.62
CA LEU A 40 -9.62 16.19 10.00
C LEU A 40 -10.69 16.68 10.99
N LEU A 41 -10.53 16.28 12.25
CA LEU A 41 -11.31 16.83 13.34
C LEU A 41 -10.98 18.32 13.53
N GLU A 42 -11.90 19.07 14.17
CA GLU A 42 -11.88 20.54 14.17
C GLU A 42 -10.61 21.18 14.77
N ASP A 43 -10.01 20.55 15.79
CA ASP A 43 -8.84 21.11 16.51
C ASP A 43 -7.49 20.63 15.95
N ILE A 44 -7.46 20.15 14.69
CA ILE A 44 -6.25 19.59 14.10
C ILE A 44 -5.75 20.48 12.97
N GLU A 45 -4.61 21.10 13.19
CA GLU A 45 -3.85 21.75 12.12
C GLU A 45 -3.07 20.69 11.32
N HIS A 46 -2.90 20.91 10.02
CA HIS A 46 -2.18 20.00 9.16
C HIS A 46 -1.28 20.71 8.15
N ARG A 47 -0.26 20.00 7.71
CA ARG A 47 0.62 20.37 6.60
C ARG A 47 0.92 19.12 5.77
N VAL A 48 0.83 19.24 4.45
CA VAL A 48 1.37 18.23 3.53
C VAL A 48 2.59 18.87 2.88
N VAL A 49 3.76 18.26 3.04
CA VAL A 49 5.02 18.83 2.57
C VAL A 49 5.74 17.87 1.62
N ASP A 50 6.55 18.44 0.73
CA ASP A 50 7.45 17.68 -0.13
C ASP A 50 8.69 17.18 0.62
N GLN A 51 9.62 16.56 -0.08
CA GLN A 51 10.89 16.05 0.47
C GLN A 51 11.81 17.15 1.03
N ASN A 52 11.63 18.40 0.57
CA ASN A 52 12.40 19.56 1.02
C ASN A 52 11.71 20.32 2.14
N GLY A 53 10.57 19.81 2.64
CA GLY A 53 9.75 20.47 3.67
C GLY A 53 8.89 21.63 3.16
N VAL A 54 8.74 21.78 1.82
CA VAL A 54 7.93 22.85 1.23
C VAL A 54 6.45 22.45 1.27
N LEU A 55 5.60 23.37 1.73
CA LEU A 55 4.16 23.16 1.83
C LEU A 55 3.54 22.95 0.44
N LEU A 56 2.75 21.90 0.31
CA LEU A 56 2.09 21.51 -0.94
C LEU A 56 0.63 21.97 -0.97
N PRO A 57 0.13 22.42 -2.15
CA PRO A 57 -1.28 22.74 -2.32
C PRO A 57 -2.15 21.48 -2.34
N PRO A 58 -3.47 21.60 -2.11
CA PRO A 58 -4.41 20.50 -2.27
C PRO A 58 -4.25 19.77 -3.62
N GLY A 59 -4.43 18.45 -3.59
CA GLY A 59 -4.27 17.57 -4.75
C GLY A 59 -2.84 17.07 -5.00
N LYS A 60 -1.86 17.55 -4.24
CA LYS A 60 -0.48 17.03 -4.30
C LYS A 60 -0.21 16.08 -3.15
N LYS A 61 0.55 15.01 -3.43
CA LYS A 61 0.97 14.05 -2.41
C LYS A 61 2.23 14.52 -1.71
N GLY A 62 2.31 14.28 -0.41
CA GLY A 62 3.49 14.57 0.41
C GLY A 62 3.36 13.99 1.80
N THR A 63 4.37 14.23 2.63
CA THR A 63 4.39 13.78 4.02
C THR A 63 3.42 14.62 4.84
N LEU A 64 2.57 13.93 5.61
CA LEU A 64 1.60 14.57 6.50
C LEU A 64 2.25 14.94 7.83
N TYR A 65 2.13 16.21 8.20
CA TYR A 65 2.41 16.73 9.53
C TYR A 65 1.11 17.20 10.16
N VAL A 66 0.97 16.98 11.46
CA VAL A 66 -0.22 17.40 12.23
C VAL A 66 0.19 18.10 13.53
N LYS A 67 -0.66 19.02 13.97
CA LYS A 67 -0.51 19.71 15.26
C LYS A 67 -1.87 19.80 15.94
N SER A 68 -1.92 19.39 17.21
CA SER A 68 -3.16 19.32 17.98
C SER A 68 -2.85 19.14 19.45
N PRO A 69 -3.75 19.55 20.39
CA PRO A 69 -3.58 19.30 21.81
C PRO A 69 -3.49 17.82 22.20
N GLN A 70 -4.00 16.92 21.37
CA GLN A 70 -4.02 15.47 21.63
C GLN A 70 -2.73 14.73 21.22
N ILE A 71 -1.75 15.42 20.65
CA ILE A 71 -0.47 14.80 20.25
C ILE A 71 0.33 14.42 21.50
N MET A 72 0.98 13.26 21.43
CA MET A 72 1.85 12.76 22.48
C MET A 72 2.88 13.81 22.95
N GLU A 73 3.27 13.78 24.19
CA GLU A 73 4.41 14.56 24.70
C GLU A 73 5.75 14.01 24.19
N GLY A 74 5.80 12.70 23.87
CA GLY A 74 6.99 12.04 23.36
C GLY A 74 7.02 10.54 23.63
N TYR A 75 8.02 9.86 23.08
CA TYR A 75 8.26 8.45 23.35
C TYR A 75 8.93 8.25 24.71
N TYR A 76 8.37 7.37 25.54
CA TYR A 76 8.84 7.11 26.90
C TYR A 76 10.32 6.71 26.93
N LYS A 77 11.13 7.49 27.65
CA LYS A 77 12.59 7.32 27.76
C LYS A 77 13.37 7.34 26.43
N ARG A 78 12.77 7.90 25.36
CA ARG A 78 13.40 7.98 24.05
C ARG A 78 13.30 9.39 23.47
N PRO A 79 13.96 10.38 24.10
CA PRO A 79 13.98 11.74 23.57
C PRO A 79 14.59 11.81 22.18
N ASP A 80 15.58 10.96 21.90
CA ASP A 80 16.22 10.79 20.59
C ASP A 80 15.22 10.49 19.46
N LEU A 81 14.23 9.62 19.71
CA LEU A 81 13.17 9.32 18.75
C LEU A 81 12.10 10.41 18.71
N THR A 82 11.84 11.05 19.85
CA THR A 82 10.86 12.13 19.93
C THR A 82 11.28 13.31 19.07
N GLU A 83 12.51 13.77 19.17
CA GLU A 83 13.07 14.88 18.40
C GLU A 83 13.06 14.64 16.89
N GLN A 84 13.12 13.38 16.45
CA GLN A 84 13.05 13.03 15.03
C GLN A 84 11.66 13.25 14.42
N VAL A 85 10.59 13.17 15.23
CA VAL A 85 9.22 13.20 14.73
C VAL A 85 8.39 14.38 15.24
N LEU A 86 8.78 15.01 16.36
CA LEU A 86 8.03 16.07 17.01
C LEU A 86 8.89 17.32 17.14
N ASN A 87 8.53 18.39 16.41
CA ASN A 87 9.22 19.67 16.41
C ASN A 87 8.21 20.82 16.48
N ASP A 88 8.34 21.74 17.43
CA ASP A 88 7.47 22.91 17.63
C ASP A 88 5.98 22.57 17.69
N GLY A 89 5.66 21.40 18.27
CA GLY A 89 4.29 20.88 18.36
C GLY A 89 3.75 20.26 17.06
N TRP A 90 4.57 20.18 15.99
CA TRP A 90 4.25 19.48 14.76
C TRP A 90 4.79 18.06 14.79
N LEU A 91 3.89 17.09 14.68
CA LEU A 91 4.22 15.68 14.56
C LEU A 91 4.34 15.31 13.08
N ASN A 92 5.51 14.80 12.70
CA ASN A 92 5.68 14.07 11.43
C ASN A 92 5.04 12.69 11.58
N THR A 93 3.92 12.46 10.90
CA THR A 93 3.20 11.18 11.00
C THR A 93 3.95 10.02 10.32
N GLY A 94 4.88 10.34 9.43
CA GLY A 94 5.54 9.37 8.55
C GLY A 94 4.61 8.82 7.47
N ASP A 95 3.40 9.33 7.33
CA ASP A 95 2.44 8.91 6.31
C ASP A 95 2.46 9.86 5.11
N ILE A 96 2.33 9.28 3.92
CA ILE A 96 2.12 10.02 2.67
C ILE A 96 0.62 10.22 2.47
N ALA A 97 0.23 11.46 2.33
CA ALA A 97 -1.17 11.83 2.19
C ALA A 97 -1.40 12.80 1.02
N VAL A 98 -2.65 12.83 0.56
CA VAL A 98 -3.20 13.87 -0.32
C VAL A 98 -4.36 14.52 0.38
N PHE A 99 -4.31 15.84 0.49
CA PHE A 99 -5.44 16.64 0.93
C PHE A 99 -6.23 17.08 -0.30
N THR A 100 -7.51 16.75 -0.36
CA THR A 100 -8.36 17.10 -1.51
C THR A 100 -8.88 18.54 -1.39
N VAL A 101 -9.32 19.10 -2.51
CA VAL A 101 -9.90 20.45 -2.55
C VAL A 101 -11.15 20.59 -1.67
N ASN A 102 -11.83 19.46 -1.40
CA ASN A 102 -13.04 19.41 -0.57
C ASN A 102 -12.76 19.16 0.92
N GLY A 103 -11.49 19.18 1.33
CA GLY A 103 -11.12 19.00 2.71
C GLY A 103 -11.02 17.55 3.19
N GLU A 104 -11.03 16.59 2.27
CA GLU A 104 -10.92 15.16 2.58
C GLU A 104 -9.46 14.70 2.50
N PHE A 105 -9.06 13.76 3.35
CA PHE A 105 -7.74 13.12 3.30
C PHE A 105 -7.78 11.76 2.63
N ARG A 106 -6.73 11.49 1.84
CA ARG A 106 -6.39 10.15 1.35
C ARG A 106 -5.01 9.80 1.86
N ILE A 107 -4.89 8.69 2.58
CA ILE A 107 -3.61 8.13 2.99
C ILE A 107 -3.16 7.16 1.90
N LEU A 108 -1.94 7.33 1.41
CA LEU A 108 -1.40 6.55 0.29
C LEU A 108 -0.38 5.49 0.75
N GLY A 109 0.22 5.66 1.93
CA GLY A 109 1.22 4.76 2.46
C GLY A 109 2.14 5.42 3.48
N ARG A 110 3.28 4.78 3.72
CA ARG A 110 4.32 5.26 4.64
C ARG A 110 5.49 5.86 3.85
N SER A 111 6.02 6.99 4.28
CA SER A 111 7.16 7.62 3.63
C SER A 111 8.41 6.72 3.58
N LYS A 112 8.60 5.86 4.60
CA LYS A 112 9.68 4.86 4.63
C LYS A 112 9.47 3.68 3.68
N GLU A 113 8.26 3.51 3.16
CA GLU A 113 7.90 2.43 2.24
C GLU A 113 7.82 2.92 0.78
N THR A 114 7.94 4.22 0.56
CA THR A 114 8.00 4.81 -0.78
C THR A 114 9.18 4.21 -1.55
N ILE A 115 8.91 3.65 -2.71
CA ILE A 115 9.90 3.11 -3.62
C ILE A 115 10.41 4.25 -4.51
N VAL A 116 11.72 4.42 -4.55
CA VAL A 116 12.38 5.40 -5.44
C VAL A 116 13.05 4.63 -6.57
N LEU A 117 12.60 4.83 -7.80
CA LEU A 117 13.23 4.23 -8.98
C LEU A 117 14.52 4.98 -9.35
N LEU A 118 15.34 4.36 -10.18
CA LEU A 118 16.57 4.98 -10.72
C LEU A 118 16.32 6.29 -11.47
N GLY A 119 15.12 6.47 -12.04
CA GLY A 119 14.68 7.71 -12.68
C GLY A 119 14.29 8.82 -11.70
N GLY A 120 14.26 8.53 -10.39
CA GLY A 120 13.87 9.48 -9.34
C GLY A 120 12.35 9.52 -9.08
N GLU A 121 11.56 8.65 -9.70
CA GLU A 121 10.14 8.56 -9.44
C GLU A 121 9.88 7.98 -8.05
N ASN A 122 9.00 8.66 -7.30
CA ASN A 122 8.53 8.22 -5.99
C ASN A 122 7.19 7.50 -6.13
N ILE A 123 7.16 6.24 -5.73
CA ILE A 123 6.00 5.36 -5.89
C ILE A 123 5.54 4.87 -4.53
N GLU A 124 4.25 5.04 -4.28
CA GLU A 124 3.61 4.46 -3.10
C GLU A 124 3.12 3.04 -3.47
N PRO A 125 3.70 1.99 -2.87
CA PRO A 125 3.36 0.62 -3.26
C PRO A 125 1.96 0.18 -2.82
N VAL A 126 1.47 0.68 -1.69
CA VAL A 126 0.19 0.25 -1.10
C VAL A 126 -1.00 0.40 -2.05
N PRO A 127 -1.21 1.52 -2.76
CA PRO A 127 -2.31 1.64 -3.72
C PRO A 127 -2.25 0.63 -4.88
N ILE A 128 -1.04 0.21 -5.28
CA ILE A 128 -0.83 -0.79 -6.32
C ILE A 128 -1.18 -2.18 -5.76
N GLU A 129 -0.67 -2.50 -4.57
CA GLU A 129 -0.93 -3.76 -3.87
C GLU A 129 -2.41 -3.94 -3.55
N ASP A 130 -3.08 -2.90 -3.06
CA ASP A 130 -4.53 -2.92 -2.81
C ASP A 130 -5.32 -3.22 -4.09
N LYS A 131 -4.85 -2.69 -5.22
CA LYS A 131 -5.48 -2.95 -6.52
C LYS A 131 -5.25 -4.38 -6.98
N LEU A 132 -4.04 -4.92 -6.82
CA LEU A 132 -3.71 -6.30 -7.14
C LEU A 132 -4.49 -7.28 -6.25
N ASN A 133 -4.50 -7.03 -4.94
CA ASN A 133 -5.20 -7.87 -3.95
C ASN A 133 -6.74 -7.81 -4.06
N ALA A 134 -7.28 -6.93 -4.89
CA ALA A 134 -8.72 -6.92 -5.22
C ALA A 134 -9.10 -7.95 -6.29
N SER A 135 -8.12 -8.61 -6.93
CA SER A 135 -8.33 -9.72 -7.85
C SER A 135 -8.70 -10.99 -7.12
N GLU A 136 -9.57 -11.82 -7.71
CA GLU A 136 -9.84 -13.17 -7.22
C GLU A 136 -8.65 -14.12 -7.42
N ALA A 137 -7.75 -13.83 -8.37
CA ALA A 137 -6.59 -14.66 -8.68
C ALA A 137 -5.36 -14.36 -7.80
N ILE A 138 -5.35 -13.22 -7.09
CA ILE A 138 -4.21 -12.76 -6.30
C ILE A 138 -4.63 -12.65 -4.82
N LEU A 139 -4.05 -13.48 -3.98
CA LEU A 139 -4.34 -13.48 -2.56
C LEU A 139 -3.56 -12.41 -1.80
N GLN A 140 -2.25 -12.28 -2.12
CA GLN A 140 -1.37 -11.28 -1.50
C GLN A 140 -0.33 -10.83 -2.54
N SER A 141 0.11 -9.58 -2.43
CA SER A 141 1.15 -9.04 -3.28
C SER A 141 2.07 -8.10 -2.52
N MET A 142 3.34 -8.04 -2.93
CA MET A 142 4.29 -7.03 -2.46
C MET A 142 5.03 -6.43 -3.65
N VAL A 143 4.89 -5.14 -3.86
CA VAL A 143 5.59 -4.39 -4.92
C VAL A 143 7.02 -4.09 -4.46
N VAL A 144 7.98 -4.30 -5.37
CA VAL A 144 9.41 -4.07 -5.19
C VAL A 144 9.97 -3.28 -6.37
N GLY A 145 11.10 -2.58 -6.16
CA GLY A 145 11.70 -1.79 -7.24
C GLY A 145 12.64 -0.69 -6.74
N GLN A 146 12.97 -0.70 -5.43
CA GLN A 146 13.90 0.29 -4.87
C GLN A 146 15.23 0.28 -5.64
N ASP A 147 15.66 1.47 -6.13
CA ASP A 147 16.87 1.67 -6.93
C ASP A 147 16.91 0.84 -8.23
N GLN A 148 15.74 0.49 -8.79
CA GLN A 148 15.60 -0.25 -10.03
C GLN A 148 15.02 0.63 -11.14
N LYS A 149 15.07 0.14 -12.40
CA LYS A 149 14.54 0.85 -13.58
C LYS A 149 13.02 0.80 -13.69
N PHE A 150 12.40 -0.20 -13.07
CA PHE A 150 10.96 -0.48 -13.15
C PHE A 150 10.48 -1.18 -11.87
N LEU A 151 9.17 -1.27 -11.72
CA LEU A 151 8.54 -2.03 -10.64
C LEU A 151 8.39 -3.50 -11.00
N ALA A 152 8.58 -4.34 -9.99
CA ALA A 152 8.23 -5.75 -10.03
C ALA A 152 7.37 -6.11 -8.81
N ALA A 153 6.84 -7.33 -8.77
CA ALA A 153 6.01 -7.79 -7.67
C ALA A 153 6.30 -9.25 -7.27
N LEU A 154 6.23 -9.50 -5.98
CA LEU A 154 6.01 -10.84 -5.42
C LEU A 154 4.51 -11.06 -5.35
N ILE A 155 4.02 -12.14 -5.93
CA ILE A 155 2.60 -12.47 -6.01
C ILE A 155 2.36 -13.82 -5.34
N VAL A 156 1.50 -13.82 -4.34
CA VAL A 156 0.91 -15.06 -3.79
C VAL A 156 -0.44 -15.24 -4.49
N PRO A 157 -0.57 -16.21 -5.39
CA PRO A 157 -1.83 -16.45 -6.08
C PRO A 157 -2.85 -17.14 -5.18
N ASP A 158 -4.14 -17.01 -5.52
CA ASP A 158 -5.17 -17.92 -5.00
C ASP A 158 -5.07 -19.25 -5.75
N MET A 159 -4.56 -20.28 -5.08
CA MET A 159 -4.32 -21.59 -5.67
C MET A 159 -5.61 -22.22 -6.21
N ASN A 160 -6.77 -22.01 -5.55
CA ASN A 160 -8.03 -22.57 -6.05
C ASN A 160 -8.40 -21.97 -7.41
N LYS A 161 -8.14 -20.66 -7.60
CA LYS A 161 -8.39 -19.99 -8.89
C LYS A 161 -7.44 -20.45 -9.97
N LEU A 162 -6.17 -20.68 -9.65
CA LEU A 162 -5.22 -21.23 -10.61
C LEU A 162 -5.59 -22.68 -10.99
N GLU A 163 -6.04 -23.49 -10.06
CA GLU A 163 -6.51 -24.86 -10.30
C GLU A 163 -7.78 -24.87 -11.19
N GLU A 164 -8.77 -24.01 -10.91
CA GLU A 164 -9.96 -23.82 -11.75
C GLU A 164 -9.56 -23.46 -13.18
N TYR A 165 -8.58 -22.54 -13.33
CA TYR A 165 -8.07 -22.15 -14.65
C TYR A 165 -7.33 -23.30 -15.35
N ALA A 166 -6.46 -24.02 -14.63
CA ALA A 166 -5.73 -25.17 -15.16
C ALA A 166 -6.66 -26.27 -15.68
N ILE A 167 -7.70 -26.60 -14.92
CA ILE A 167 -8.72 -27.57 -15.34
C ILE A 167 -9.40 -27.10 -16.64
N LYS A 168 -9.78 -25.84 -16.70
CA LYS A 168 -10.44 -25.25 -17.88
C LYS A 168 -9.56 -25.30 -19.13
N MET A 169 -8.25 -25.08 -18.96
CA MET A 169 -7.27 -25.05 -20.05
C MET A 169 -6.68 -26.43 -20.35
N GLY A 170 -6.99 -27.45 -19.55
CA GLY A 170 -6.44 -28.79 -19.71
C GLY A 170 -4.97 -28.92 -19.34
N ILE A 171 -4.48 -28.06 -18.46
CA ILE A 171 -3.10 -28.07 -17.94
C ILE A 171 -2.98 -29.21 -16.93
N ASN A 172 -2.07 -30.15 -17.22
CA ASN A 172 -1.75 -31.24 -16.30
C ASN A 172 -0.53 -30.87 -15.45
N TYR A 173 -0.60 -31.08 -14.16
CA TYR A 173 0.49 -30.89 -13.22
C TYR A 173 0.39 -31.91 -12.08
N VAL A 174 1.47 -32.15 -11.37
CA VAL A 174 1.54 -33.09 -10.24
C VAL A 174 1.73 -32.35 -8.91
N GLN A 175 2.47 -31.24 -8.95
CA GLN A 175 2.79 -30.43 -7.76
C GLN A 175 2.51 -28.97 -8.03
N ASN A 176 2.22 -28.21 -7.00
CA ASN A 176 1.92 -26.77 -7.10
C ASN A 176 3.06 -25.96 -7.74
N GLU A 177 4.31 -26.36 -7.48
CA GLU A 177 5.49 -25.72 -8.10
C GLU A 177 5.52 -25.86 -9.61
N GLU A 178 5.05 -27.00 -10.14
CA GLU A 178 4.88 -27.21 -11.57
C GLU A 178 3.80 -26.28 -12.16
N LEU A 179 2.66 -26.20 -11.47
CA LEU A 179 1.57 -25.29 -11.86
C LEU A 179 2.05 -23.85 -11.89
N LEU A 180 2.73 -23.39 -10.85
CA LEU A 180 3.23 -22.00 -10.73
C LEU A 180 4.35 -21.69 -11.74
N SER A 181 5.01 -22.69 -12.28
CA SER A 181 6.05 -22.55 -13.30
C SER A 181 5.51 -22.73 -14.73
N ASN A 182 4.21 -22.99 -14.88
CA ASN A 182 3.60 -23.20 -16.19
C ASN A 182 3.43 -21.86 -16.92
N PRO A 183 3.91 -21.71 -18.17
CA PRO A 183 3.82 -20.46 -18.92
C PRO A 183 2.40 -19.92 -19.11
N GLU A 184 1.40 -20.80 -19.27
CA GLU A 184 0.00 -20.38 -19.43
C GLU A 184 -0.59 -19.81 -18.13
N ILE A 185 -0.13 -20.32 -16.98
CA ILE A 185 -0.48 -19.78 -15.67
C ILE A 185 0.21 -18.43 -15.44
N GLU A 186 1.48 -18.32 -15.82
CA GLU A 186 2.22 -17.07 -15.75
C GLU A 186 1.56 -16.00 -16.63
N GLU A 187 1.17 -16.35 -17.88
CA GLU A 187 0.44 -15.47 -18.79
C GLU A 187 -0.92 -15.04 -18.20
N TYR A 188 -1.67 -15.97 -17.62
CA TYR A 188 -2.95 -15.67 -16.96
C TYR A 188 -2.79 -14.64 -15.83
N VAL A 189 -1.81 -14.83 -14.95
CA VAL A 189 -1.56 -13.89 -13.85
C VAL A 189 -0.99 -12.57 -14.38
N HIS A 190 -0.15 -12.61 -15.42
CA HIS A 190 0.34 -11.40 -16.08
C HIS A 190 -0.81 -10.55 -16.63
N ASP A 191 -1.75 -11.17 -17.37
CA ASP A 191 -2.90 -10.49 -17.94
C ASP A 191 -3.79 -9.89 -16.84
N GLU A 192 -3.96 -10.60 -15.74
CA GLU A 192 -4.69 -10.09 -14.57
C GLU A 192 -4.00 -8.86 -13.99
N ILE A 193 -2.69 -8.89 -13.75
CA ILE A 193 -1.90 -7.75 -13.29
C ILE A 193 -2.06 -6.55 -14.24
N GLN A 194 -1.89 -6.77 -15.55
CA GLN A 194 -1.99 -5.71 -16.56
C GLN A 194 -3.41 -5.14 -16.67
N SER A 195 -4.44 -5.96 -16.46
CA SER A 195 -5.83 -5.51 -16.44
C SER A 195 -6.12 -4.55 -15.29
N LEU A 196 -5.47 -4.75 -14.15
CA LEU A 196 -5.70 -4.02 -12.90
C LEU A 196 -4.82 -2.77 -12.78
N VAL A 197 -3.51 -2.91 -13.06
CA VAL A 197 -2.52 -1.84 -12.84
C VAL A 197 -2.03 -1.33 -14.19
N ASN A 198 -2.76 -0.34 -14.72
CA ASN A 198 -2.47 0.28 -16.01
C ASN A 198 -2.90 1.76 -16.03
N THR A 199 -2.54 2.47 -17.07
CA THR A 199 -2.82 3.91 -17.21
C THR A 199 -4.31 4.23 -17.36
N ARG A 200 -5.14 3.31 -17.86
CA ARG A 200 -6.60 3.48 -17.97
C ARG A 200 -7.26 3.45 -16.59
N ASN A 201 -6.66 2.72 -15.65
CA ASN A 201 -7.11 2.64 -14.26
C ASN A 201 -6.52 3.74 -13.36
N GLY A 202 -5.82 4.74 -13.96
CA GLY A 202 -5.31 5.91 -13.27
C GLY A 202 -3.90 5.77 -12.71
N PHE A 203 -3.21 4.67 -12.97
CA PHE A 203 -1.79 4.50 -12.62
C PHE A 203 -0.90 5.19 -13.65
N LYS A 204 0.24 5.68 -13.21
CA LYS A 204 1.25 6.22 -14.12
C LYS A 204 2.03 5.09 -14.78
N HIS A 205 2.67 5.36 -15.91
CA HIS A 205 3.45 4.35 -16.62
C HIS A 205 4.51 3.67 -15.74
N PHE A 206 5.18 4.44 -14.90
CA PHE A 206 6.21 3.93 -14.00
C PHE A 206 5.64 3.24 -12.73
N GLU A 207 4.32 3.26 -12.51
CA GLU A 207 3.60 2.53 -11.47
C GLU A 207 3.12 1.16 -11.96
N CYS A 208 3.27 0.86 -13.26
CA CYS A 208 2.93 -0.45 -13.82
C CYS A 208 3.96 -1.51 -13.43
N ILE A 209 3.48 -2.73 -13.22
CA ILE A 209 4.33 -3.88 -12.88
C ILE A 209 4.89 -4.48 -14.17
N TYR A 210 6.21 -4.55 -14.27
CA TYR A 210 6.90 -5.07 -15.46
C TYR A 210 7.23 -6.55 -15.36
N ARG A 211 7.56 -7.02 -14.16
CA ARG A 211 7.90 -8.41 -13.88
C ARG A 211 7.29 -8.82 -12.54
N PHE A 212 7.04 -10.10 -12.39
CA PHE A 212 6.58 -10.66 -11.12
C PHE A 212 7.14 -12.07 -10.95
N THR A 213 7.01 -12.61 -9.75
CA THR A 213 7.25 -14.01 -9.45
C THR A 213 6.12 -14.54 -8.61
N LEU A 214 5.67 -15.76 -8.91
CA LEU A 214 4.67 -16.46 -8.14
C LEU A 214 5.32 -17.14 -6.93
N LEU A 215 4.72 -16.98 -5.78
CA LEU A 215 5.15 -17.61 -4.53
C LEU A 215 4.20 -18.76 -4.19
N SER A 216 4.75 -19.91 -3.81
CA SER A 216 3.97 -21.09 -3.40
C SER A 216 3.43 -20.99 -1.98
N SER A 217 3.98 -20.10 -1.15
CA SER A 217 3.60 -19.93 0.25
C SER A 217 2.98 -18.57 0.49
N GLN A 218 1.91 -18.58 1.27
CA GLN A 218 1.27 -17.34 1.72
C GLN A 218 2.14 -16.62 2.76
N PHE A 219 1.98 -15.30 2.84
CA PHE A 219 2.57 -14.51 3.92
C PHE A 219 1.84 -14.79 5.23
N GLU A 220 2.59 -15.10 6.28
CA GLU A 220 2.08 -15.53 7.58
C GLU A 220 2.22 -14.45 8.65
N VAL A 221 1.23 -14.38 9.54
CA VAL A 221 1.27 -13.50 10.72
C VAL A 221 2.43 -13.92 11.64
N GLY A 222 3.20 -12.94 12.08
CA GLY A 222 4.39 -13.16 12.92
C GLY A 222 5.68 -13.38 12.10
N ARG A 223 5.57 -13.71 10.82
CA ARG A 223 6.71 -13.91 9.92
C ARG A 223 6.78 -12.77 8.91
N GLU A 224 6.02 -12.82 7.83
CA GLU A 224 5.93 -11.78 6.79
C GLU A 224 4.96 -10.66 7.15
N LEU A 225 3.95 -10.96 7.96
CA LEU A 225 2.92 -10.01 8.37
C LEU A 225 3.04 -9.64 9.84
N THR A 226 2.59 -8.43 10.17
CA THR A 226 2.33 -8.04 11.56
C THR A 226 1.06 -8.71 12.08
N HIS A 227 0.81 -8.65 13.40
CA HIS A 227 -0.46 -9.11 13.99
C HIS A 227 -1.70 -8.37 13.45
N THR A 228 -1.51 -7.20 12.85
CA THR A 228 -2.56 -6.42 12.18
C THR A 228 -2.60 -6.66 10.67
N MET A 229 -2.02 -7.77 10.19
CA MET A 229 -2.01 -8.21 8.79
C MET A 229 -1.26 -7.27 7.81
N LYS A 230 -0.42 -6.35 8.31
CA LYS A 230 0.40 -5.47 7.46
C LYS A 230 1.70 -6.15 7.06
N ILE A 231 2.12 -5.98 5.82
CA ILE A 231 3.38 -6.52 5.27
C ILE A 231 4.59 -5.92 6.01
N ARG A 232 5.48 -6.76 6.44
CA ARG A 232 6.80 -6.40 7.01
C ARG A 232 7.81 -6.39 5.87
N ARG A 233 7.81 -5.32 5.06
CA ARG A 233 8.56 -5.21 3.80
C ARG A 233 10.02 -5.59 3.91
N GLU A 234 10.74 -5.08 4.91
CA GLU A 234 12.14 -5.44 5.14
C GLU A 234 12.31 -6.95 5.37
N LYS A 235 11.40 -7.56 6.13
CA LYS A 235 11.44 -8.99 6.41
C LYS A 235 11.16 -9.83 5.17
N VAL A 236 10.14 -9.47 4.40
CA VAL A 236 9.82 -10.11 3.12
C VAL A 236 10.99 -9.97 2.14
N SER A 237 11.57 -8.77 2.02
CA SER A 237 12.74 -8.55 1.15
C SER A 237 13.95 -9.39 1.55
N GLN A 238 14.15 -9.66 2.84
CA GLN A 238 15.21 -10.55 3.32
C GLN A 238 14.91 -12.02 3.00
N LEU A 239 13.67 -12.47 3.23
CA LEU A 239 13.28 -13.87 3.02
C LEU A 239 13.28 -14.24 1.54
N TYR A 240 12.80 -13.36 0.67
CA TYR A 240 12.64 -13.58 -0.77
C TYR A 240 13.70 -12.84 -1.59
N HIS A 241 14.86 -12.59 -1.00
CA HIS A 241 15.94 -11.83 -1.64
C HIS A 241 16.37 -12.41 -3.00
N ARG A 242 16.43 -13.74 -3.11
CA ARG A 242 16.85 -14.42 -4.36
C ARG A 242 15.80 -14.26 -5.46
N GLU A 243 14.54 -14.38 -5.11
CA GLU A 243 13.40 -14.20 -6.01
C GLU A 243 13.36 -12.76 -6.53
N ILE A 244 13.52 -11.79 -5.62
CA ILE A 244 13.55 -10.37 -5.97
C ILE A 244 14.71 -10.05 -6.89
N LEU A 245 15.92 -10.55 -6.64
CA LEU A 245 17.07 -10.29 -7.51
C LEU A 245 16.85 -10.78 -8.94
N LYS A 246 16.21 -11.95 -9.13
CA LYS A 246 15.92 -12.49 -10.45
C LYS A 246 14.98 -11.61 -11.28
N LEU A 247 14.13 -10.81 -10.64
CA LEU A 247 13.20 -9.92 -11.31
C LEU A 247 13.88 -8.76 -12.04
N PHE A 248 15.14 -8.44 -11.70
CA PHE A 248 15.85 -7.26 -12.20
C PHE A 248 17.11 -7.58 -13.01
N ILE A 249 17.32 -8.88 -13.34
CA ILE A 249 18.42 -9.34 -14.18
C ILE A 249 18.05 -9.39 -15.67
#